data_081f7d3a9f80920cca57f0a89a16c85e
#
_entry.id   081f7d3a9f80920cca57f0a89a16c85e
#
_cell.length_a   1.000
_cell.length_b   1.000
_cell.length_c   1.000
_cell.angle_alpha   90.00
_cell.angle_beta   90.00
_cell.angle_gamma   90.00
#
_symmetry.space_group_name_H-M   'P 1'
#
loop_
_entity.id
_entity.type
_entity.pdbx_description
1 polymer ?
#
loop_
_entity_poly.entity_id
_entity_poly.type
_entity_poly.pdbx_seq_one_letter_code
_entity_poly.pdbx_strand_id
1 'polypeptide(L)'
;MYPRLKLAKNLLTDDGVIFISIDDNEFNNLKNICNEIFGEENFISNFIWRKKTGASDSKDISTITEYVLTYVKSRDKISSIFTKNKNSYDSKRYRFTDEYVERRGPYYPDNLDRGGIRYSDSLNYGIKCPDGTVTFPNGRTKFKNDGWIWTWGKDKLKWGIENGFIIFKKSNKKRSGWGVYYKNYVNVNNKDELIERSAPHKNLIYDIINTEGSSEIKGHFNNKVFDYPKPSNFIKLLCSYINNNGIFLDFFSGSGTTAEAIMKLNSEDKLKRKFILIQIPEKCSEKSISFKEGFENICEIGKERIRRAGDKILEESDNKNLDIGFKVFKLNSSNLEKWDPDYNNLKQTLLTNKENIKPDRTELDLIYEIMLKYGIDLTLPIEKINNIYSIGYGALLI
;
A
#
# COMPACT_ATOMS: atom_id res chain seq x y z
N MET A 1 -7.34 -21.43 -4.81
CA MET A 1 -6.80 -20.22 -4.17
C MET A 1 -5.61 -20.53 -3.24
N TYR A 2 -5.71 -21.51 -2.32
CA TYR A 2 -4.67 -21.84 -1.31
C TYR A 2 -3.22 -21.95 -1.85
N PRO A 3 -2.92 -22.75 -2.92
CA PRO A 3 -1.54 -22.85 -3.42
C PRO A 3 -0.99 -21.51 -3.95
N ARG A 4 -1.83 -20.67 -4.56
CA ARG A 4 -1.43 -19.36 -5.08
C ARG A 4 -1.06 -18.40 -3.95
N LEU A 5 -1.86 -18.35 -2.88
CA LEU A 5 -1.56 -17.52 -1.71
C LEU A 5 -0.31 -17.99 -0.97
N LYS A 6 -0.06 -19.31 -0.91
CA LYS A 6 1.17 -19.86 -0.32
C LYS A 6 2.41 -19.45 -1.12
N LEU A 7 2.32 -19.49 -2.45
CA LEU A 7 3.39 -18.95 -3.32
C LEU A 7 3.56 -17.46 -3.14
N ALA A 8 2.47 -16.69 -3.12
CA ALA A 8 2.51 -15.24 -2.92
C ALA A 8 3.21 -14.86 -1.61
N LYS A 9 2.95 -15.57 -0.49
CA LYS A 9 3.66 -15.35 0.77
C LYS A 9 5.17 -15.51 0.61
N ASN A 10 5.62 -16.52 -0.15
CA ASN A 10 7.06 -16.76 -0.35
C ASN A 10 7.72 -15.69 -1.22
N LEU A 11 6.97 -15.05 -2.11
CA LEU A 11 7.47 -13.95 -2.96
C LEU A 11 7.53 -12.61 -2.23
N LEU A 12 6.79 -12.44 -1.12
CA LEU A 12 6.85 -11.22 -0.34
C LEU A 12 8.20 -11.08 0.37
N THR A 13 8.76 -9.87 0.33
CA THR A 13 9.86 -9.46 1.23
C THR A 13 9.38 -9.43 2.68
N ASP A 14 10.28 -9.38 3.67
CA ASP A 14 9.90 -9.37 5.08
C ASP A 14 9.02 -8.18 5.47
N ASP A 15 9.17 -7.06 4.77
CA ASP A 15 8.33 -5.85 4.85
C ASP A 15 7.20 -5.83 3.80
N GLY A 16 6.96 -6.94 3.11
CA GLY A 16 5.95 -7.07 2.06
C GLY A 16 4.52 -7.09 2.59
N VAL A 17 3.61 -6.59 1.76
CA VAL A 17 2.17 -6.49 2.04
C VAL A 17 1.38 -7.16 0.93
N ILE A 18 0.30 -7.83 1.28
CA ILE A 18 -0.70 -8.32 0.32
C ILE A 18 -2.05 -7.67 0.58
N PHE A 19 -2.67 -7.16 -0.50
CA PHE A 19 -4.04 -6.68 -0.54
C PHE A 19 -4.89 -7.63 -1.37
N ILE A 20 -6.01 -8.11 -0.84
CA ILE A 20 -6.86 -9.07 -1.54
C ILE A 20 -8.29 -8.55 -1.54
N SER A 21 -8.76 -8.12 -2.72
CA SER A 21 -10.15 -7.67 -2.89
C SER A 21 -11.10 -8.86 -2.90
N ILE A 22 -12.19 -8.76 -2.17
CA ILE A 22 -13.21 -9.80 -2.04
C ILE A 22 -14.58 -9.18 -1.72
N ASP A 23 -15.66 -9.85 -2.12
CA ASP A 23 -17.02 -9.52 -1.71
C ASP A 23 -17.48 -10.38 -0.51
N ASP A 24 -18.76 -10.21 -0.12
CA ASP A 24 -19.34 -10.92 1.03
C ASP A 24 -19.40 -12.45 0.83
N ASN A 25 -19.47 -12.93 -0.42
CA ASN A 25 -19.73 -14.35 -0.70
C ASN A 25 -18.64 -15.27 -0.14
N GLU A 26 -17.37 -14.89 -0.29
CA GLU A 26 -16.23 -15.74 0.09
C GLU A 26 -15.31 -15.09 1.13
N PHE A 27 -15.73 -13.97 1.74
CA PHE A 27 -14.93 -13.21 2.69
C PHE A 27 -14.40 -14.06 3.85
N ASN A 28 -15.29 -14.80 4.51
CA ASN A 28 -14.92 -15.61 5.68
C ASN A 28 -13.98 -16.76 5.31
N ASN A 29 -14.25 -17.45 4.20
CA ASN A 29 -13.41 -18.54 3.72
C ASN A 29 -12.01 -18.03 3.36
N LEU A 30 -11.93 -16.91 2.64
CA LEU A 30 -10.65 -16.31 2.28
C LEU A 30 -9.88 -15.84 3.51
N LYS A 31 -10.54 -15.21 4.47
CA LYS A 31 -9.90 -14.76 5.72
C LYS A 31 -9.30 -15.92 6.51
N ASN A 32 -10.04 -17.05 6.62
CA ASN A 32 -9.54 -18.25 7.30
C ASN A 32 -8.31 -18.83 6.60
N ILE A 33 -8.34 -18.93 5.26
CA ILE A 33 -7.20 -19.37 4.46
C ILE A 33 -6.00 -18.43 4.66
N CYS A 34 -6.22 -17.12 4.67
CA CYS A 34 -5.15 -16.16 4.88
C CYS A 34 -4.59 -16.23 6.30
N ASN A 35 -5.40 -16.42 7.32
CA ASN A 35 -4.95 -16.63 8.70
C ASN A 35 -4.04 -17.86 8.81
N GLU A 36 -4.40 -18.96 8.16
CA GLU A 36 -3.58 -20.19 8.13
C GLU A 36 -2.24 -19.96 7.40
N ILE A 37 -2.27 -19.28 6.26
CA ILE A 37 -1.09 -19.09 5.43
C ILE A 37 -0.16 -18.00 6.00
N PHE A 38 -0.69 -16.81 6.28
CA PHE A 38 0.09 -15.65 6.68
C PHE A 38 0.32 -15.56 8.20
N GLY A 39 -0.56 -16.15 9.01
CA GLY A 39 -0.64 -15.99 10.45
C GLY A 39 -1.67 -14.92 10.83
N GLU A 40 -2.50 -15.20 11.83
CA GLU A 40 -3.52 -14.25 12.31
C GLU A 40 -2.89 -12.97 12.86
N GLU A 41 -1.73 -13.08 13.49
CA GLU A 41 -0.95 -11.97 14.03
C GLU A 41 -0.49 -10.98 12.95
N ASN A 42 -0.36 -11.42 11.70
CA ASN A 42 0.04 -10.62 10.56
C ASN A 42 -1.14 -9.96 9.82
N PHE A 43 -2.37 -10.21 10.28
CA PHE A 43 -3.53 -9.48 9.81
C PHE A 43 -3.45 -8.01 10.23
N ILE A 44 -3.59 -7.11 9.27
CA ILE A 44 -3.51 -5.66 9.52
C ILE A 44 -4.90 -5.05 9.62
N SER A 45 -5.69 -5.20 8.58
CA SER A 45 -7.02 -4.60 8.51
C SER A 45 -7.87 -5.24 7.42
N ASN A 46 -9.17 -5.06 7.56
CA ASN A 46 -10.13 -5.19 6.49
C ASN A 46 -10.53 -3.78 6.05
N PHE A 47 -10.15 -3.39 4.81
CA PHE A 47 -10.67 -2.16 4.24
C PHE A 47 -12.09 -2.40 3.75
N ILE A 48 -12.97 -1.44 4.03
CA ILE A 48 -14.34 -1.41 3.54
C ILE A 48 -14.38 -0.39 2.42
N TRP A 49 -14.62 -0.86 1.20
CA TRP A 49 -14.75 0.00 0.04
C TRP A 49 -16.21 0.17 -0.35
N ARG A 50 -16.71 1.41 -0.29
CA ARG A 50 -18.02 1.76 -0.83
C ARG A 50 -17.93 1.86 -2.34
N LYS A 51 -18.28 0.78 -3.05
CA LYS A 51 -18.17 0.68 -4.52
C LYS A 51 -19.31 1.40 -5.28
N LYS A 52 -20.43 1.69 -4.61
CA LYS A 52 -21.62 2.33 -5.19
C LYS A 52 -22.14 3.45 -4.29
N THR A 53 -22.80 4.46 -4.88
CA THR A 53 -23.40 5.58 -4.14
C THR A 53 -24.88 5.39 -3.86
N GLY A 54 -25.60 4.63 -4.69
CA GLY A 54 -27.04 4.41 -4.58
C GLY A 54 -27.39 2.98 -4.19
N ALA A 55 -28.54 2.81 -3.52
CA ALA A 55 -29.22 1.54 -3.40
C ALA A 55 -29.88 1.26 -4.76
N SER A 56 -29.45 0.20 -5.44
CA SER A 56 -30.14 -0.31 -6.62
C SER A 56 -31.37 -1.12 -6.16
N ASP A 57 -32.21 -1.53 -7.11
CA ASP A 57 -33.51 -2.22 -6.96
C ASP A 57 -33.51 -3.51 -6.10
N SER A 58 -32.81 -3.51 -4.98
CA SER A 58 -32.80 -4.58 -3.99
C SER A 58 -34.14 -4.58 -3.27
N LYS A 59 -34.78 -5.74 -3.11
CA LYS A 59 -36.03 -5.91 -2.36
C LYS A 59 -35.83 -5.85 -0.84
N ASP A 60 -34.58 -5.90 -0.39
CA ASP A 60 -34.14 -5.91 1.01
C ASP A 60 -33.02 -4.90 1.26
N ILE A 61 -31.92 -5.31 1.86
CA ILE A 61 -30.77 -4.44 2.13
C ILE A 61 -29.81 -4.45 0.92
N SER A 62 -29.54 -3.26 0.36
CA SER A 62 -28.61 -3.13 -0.77
C SER A 62 -27.16 -3.21 -0.32
N THR A 63 -26.42 -4.17 -0.87
CA THR A 63 -24.96 -4.27 -0.67
C THR A 63 -24.23 -3.31 -1.58
N ILE A 64 -23.64 -2.29 -1.01
CA ILE A 64 -22.88 -1.24 -1.72
C ILE A 64 -21.38 -1.27 -1.45
N THR A 65 -20.93 -2.28 -0.71
CA THR A 65 -19.53 -2.42 -0.27
C THR A 65 -18.84 -3.62 -0.88
N GLU A 66 -17.54 -3.57 -0.93
CA GLU A 66 -16.59 -4.68 -1.08
C GLU A 66 -15.49 -4.51 -0.05
N TYR A 67 -14.65 -5.52 0.10
CA TYR A 67 -13.61 -5.57 1.12
C TYR A 67 -12.23 -5.75 0.50
N VAL A 68 -11.19 -5.30 1.25
CA VAL A 68 -9.80 -5.64 0.95
C VAL A 68 -9.15 -6.19 2.20
N LEU A 69 -8.90 -7.49 2.23
CA LEU A 69 -8.11 -8.12 3.28
C LEU A 69 -6.64 -7.73 3.12
N THR A 70 -6.02 -7.32 4.22
CA THR A 70 -4.62 -6.87 4.22
C THR A 70 -3.80 -7.63 5.24
N TYR A 71 -2.75 -8.27 4.76
CA TYR A 71 -1.76 -8.98 5.57
C TYR A 71 -0.36 -8.48 5.25
N VAL A 72 0.52 -8.54 6.24
CA VAL A 72 1.96 -8.32 6.06
C VAL A 72 2.70 -9.65 6.13
N LYS A 73 3.92 -9.71 5.60
CA LYS A 73 4.80 -10.87 5.74
C LYS A 73 5.23 -11.06 7.19
N SER A 74 5.66 -9.96 7.85
CA SER A 74 6.07 -9.95 9.25
C SER A 74 5.60 -8.67 9.95
N ARG A 75 4.86 -8.82 11.04
CA ARG A 75 4.34 -7.69 11.84
C ARG A 75 5.45 -6.89 12.52
N ASP A 76 6.59 -7.48 12.76
CA ASP A 76 7.74 -6.79 13.38
C ASP A 76 8.27 -5.63 12.53
N LYS A 77 8.00 -5.64 11.23
CA LYS A 77 8.39 -4.58 10.28
C LYS A 77 7.32 -3.50 10.09
N ILE A 78 6.20 -3.56 10.79
CA ILE A 78 5.01 -2.71 10.52
C ILE A 78 5.31 -1.20 10.56
N SER A 79 6.27 -0.77 11.40
CA SER A 79 6.62 0.65 11.55
C SER A 79 7.26 1.27 10.30
N SER A 80 7.84 0.46 9.41
CA SER A 80 8.48 0.90 8.17
C SER A 80 7.62 0.68 6.92
N ILE A 81 6.56 -0.13 7.03
CA ILE A 81 5.75 -0.58 5.88
C ILE A 81 4.82 0.53 5.39
N PHE A 82 3.99 1.07 6.29
CA PHE A 82 2.93 1.97 5.89
C PHE A 82 3.34 3.44 5.96
N THR A 83 2.98 4.18 4.91
CA THR A 83 3.03 5.64 4.93
C THR A 83 2.05 6.18 5.99
N LYS A 84 2.22 7.43 6.35
CA LYS A 84 1.24 8.17 7.12
C LYS A 84 0.62 9.23 6.22
N ASN A 85 -0.66 9.45 6.39
CA ASN A 85 -1.35 10.52 5.67
C ASN A 85 -0.84 11.85 6.23
N LYS A 86 0.03 12.50 5.46
CA LYS A 86 0.57 13.82 5.77
C LYS A 86 -0.56 14.84 5.75
N ASN A 87 -0.52 15.79 6.68
CA ASN A 87 -1.54 16.84 6.82
C ASN A 87 -2.97 16.35 7.11
N SER A 88 -3.17 15.08 7.48
CA SER A 88 -4.50 14.56 7.83
C SER A 88 -4.86 14.78 9.31
N TYR A 89 -4.44 15.87 9.88
CA TYR A 89 -4.85 16.31 11.20
C TYR A 89 -6.01 17.31 11.11
N ASP A 90 -6.87 17.35 12.13
CA ASP A 90 -7.94 18.33 12.22
C ASP A 90 -7.37 19.73 12.50
N SER A 91 -7.07 20.47 11.44
CA SER A 91 -6.52 21.82 11.53
C SER A 91 -7.41 22.79 12.32
N LYS A 92 -8.74 22.53 12.36
CA LYS A 92 -9.69 23.34 13.10
C LYS A 92 -9.51 23.28 14.62
N ARG A 93 -8.78 22.28 15.13
CA ARG A 93 -8.43 22.20 16.56
C ARG A 93 -7.34 23.19 16.96
N TYR A 94 -6.44 23.54 16.04
CA TYR A 94 -5.27 24.38 16.27
C TYR A 94 -5.65 25.87 16.15
N ARG A 95 -6.37 26.39 17.17
CA ARG A 95 -6.98 27.73 17.13
C ARG A 95 -6.24 28.78 17.91
N PHE A 96 -5.25 28.40 18.71
CA PHE A 96 -4.54 29.29 19.62
C PHE A 96 -3.13 29.50 19.13
N THR A 97 -2.62 30.70 19.34
CA THR A 97 -1.24 31.09 19.04
C THR A 97 -0.61 31.72 20.30
N ASP A 98 0.70 31.72 20.37
CA ASP A 98 1.50 32.40 21.37
C ASP A 98 2.82 32.92 20.76
N GLU A 99 3.76 33.35 21.59
CA GLU A 99 5.07 33.88 21.22
C GLU A 99 5.94 32.87 20.46
N TYR A 100 5.62 31.58 20.50
CA TYR A 100 6.37 30.50 19.82
C TYR A 100 5.77 30.11 18.46
N VAL A 101 4.76 30.83 17.98
CA VAL A 101 3.98 30.44 16.79
C VAL A 101 4.82 30.27 15.52
N GLU A 102 5.85 31.10 15.33
CA GLU A 102 6.72 31.00 14.14
C GLU A 102 7.43 29.65 14.04
N ARG A 103 7.90 29.10 15.16
CA ARG A 103 8.59 27.81 15.19
C ARG A 103 7.65 26.64 15.47
N ARG A 104 6.79 26.79 16.49
CA ARG A 104 5.94 25.69 16.98
C ARG A 104 4.60 25.60 16.26
N GLY A 105 4.22 26.64 15.52
CA GLY A 105 2.90 26.76 14.91
C GLY A 105 1.78 27.00 15.92
N PRO A 106 0.53 27.07 15.47
CA PRO A 106 -0.63 27.17 16.36
C PRO A 106 -0.81 25.90 17.19
N TYR A 107 -1.57 26.00 18.30
CA TYR A 107 -1.79 24.90 19.22
C TYR A 107 -3.26 24.75 19.63
N TYR A 108 -3.58 23.61 20.27
CA TYR A 108 -4.77 23.45 21.09
C TYR A 108 -4.39 23.00 22.51
N PRO A 109 -5.15 23.44 23.55
CA PRO A 109 -4.92 22.96 24.91
C PRO A 109 -5.51 21.56 25.06
N ASP A 110 -4.70 20.62 25.54
CA ASP A 110 -5.14 19.26 25.87
C ASP A 110 -5.02 19.05 27.39
N ASN A 111 -5.94 18.26 27.98
CA ASN A 111 -5.93 18.02 29.43
C ASN A 111 -4.64 17.28 29.83
N LEU A 112 -3.99 17.80 30.89
CA LEU A 112 -2.84 17.13 31.46
C LEU A 112 -3.25 15.92 32.31
N ASP A 113 -4.48 15.89 32.83
CA ASP A 113 -5.03 14.78 33.61
C ASP A 113 -5.84 13.80 32.74
N ARG A 114 -5.75 12.52 33.08
CA ARG A 114 -6.53 11.43 32.44
C ARG A 114 -7.04 10.46 33.49
N GLY A 115 -8.30 10.00 33.28
CA GLY A 115 -8.86 8.83 33.95
C GLY A 115 -8.90 7.64 32.99
N GLY A 116 -9.07 6.42 33.52
CA GLY A 116 -9.21 5.22 32.70
C GLY A 116 -7.91 4.70 32.03
N ILE A 117 -6.75 5.24 32.41
CA ILE A 117 -5.43 4.74 32.01
C ILE A 117 -4.78 4.00 33.19
N ARG A 118 -3.71 3.22 32.93
CA ARG A 118 -2.99 2.51 33.99
C ARG A 118 -2.54 3.49 35.07
N TYR A 119 -3.07 3.29 36.28
CA TYR A 119 -2.78 4.16 37.43
C TYR A 119 -1.32 4.01 37.89
N SER A 120 -0.73 5.15 38.34
CA SER A 120 0.59 5.20 38.98
C SER A 120 0.59 6.29 40.02
N ASP A 121 1.01 5.97 41.26
CA ASP A 121 1.11 6.93 42.38
C ASP A 121 2.08 8.07 42.06
N SER A 122 3.16 7.80 41.33
CA SER A 122 4.15 8.79 40.90
C SER A 122 3.57 9.89 40.00
N LEU A 123 2.46 9.62 39.35
CA LEU A 123 1.73 10.55 38.48
C LEU A 123 0.52 11.21 39.16
N ASN A 124 0.29 10.92 40.45
CA ASN A 124 -0.79 11.50 41.24
C ASN A 124 -0.22 12.44 42.29
N TYR A 125 0.17 13.63 41.89
CA TYR A 125 0.82 14.65 42.75
C TYR A 125 0.14 16.00 42.66
N GLY A 126 0.40 16.89 43.64
CA GLY A 126 -0.12 18.25 43.63
C GLY A 126 0.68 19.19 42.75
N ILE A 127 0.00 20.00 41.95
CA ILE A 127 0.57 21.08 41.13
C ILE A 127 0.15 22.41 41.73
N LYS A 128 1.12 23.29 41.98
CA LYS A 128 0.89 24.66 42.48
C LYS A 128 0.40 25.54 41.33
N CYS A 129 -0.77 26.13 41.49
CA CYS A 129 -1.40 27.03 40.53
C CYS A 129 -0.90 28.49 40.72
N PRO A 130 -1.16 29.41 39.78
CA PRO A 130 -0.70 30.80 39.84
C PRO A 130 -1.13 31.60 41.08
N ASP A 131 -2.26 31.25 41.66
CA ASP A 131 -2.78 31.87 42.90
C ASP A 131 -2.28 31.20 44.21
N GLY A 132 -1.38 30.23 44.08
CA GLY A 132 -0.85 29.46 45.21
C GLY A 132 -1.68 28.23 45.58
N THR A 133 -2.87 28.07 45.05
CA THR A 133 -3.71 26.87 45.25
C THR A 133 -3.02 25.63 44.72
N VAL A 134 -3.17 24.48 45.40
CA VAL A 134 -2.65 23.20 44.93
C VAL A 134 -3.80 22.40 44.31
N THR A 135 -3.57 21.97 43.07
CA THR A 135 -4.52 21.07 42.32
C THR A 135 -3.91 19.70 42.10
N PHE A 136 -4.74 18.67 42.25
CA PHE A 136 -4.44 17.28 41.94
C PHE A 136 -5.21 16.85 40.68
N PRO A 137 -4.89 15.68 40.06
CA PRO A 137 -5.64 15.19 38.91
C PRO A 137 -7.15 15.25 39.14
N ASN A 138 -7.92 15.48 38.08
CA ASN A 138 -9.36 15.75 38.11
C ASN A 138 -9.76 17.00 38.89
N GLY A 139 -8.83 17.92 39.14
CA GLY A 139 -9.07 19.19 39.86
C GLY A 139 -9.36 19.00 41.35
N ARG A 140 -8.84 17.97 41.99
CA ARG A 140 -8.96 17.73 43.45
C ARG A 140 -8.06 18.69 44.23
N THR A 141 -8.42 18.93 45.49
CA THR A 141 -7.64 19.78 46.40
C THR A 141 -6.66 18.99 47.27
N LYS A 142 -6.77 17.66 47.32
CA LYS A 142 -5.89 16.75 48.06
C LYS A 142 -5.69 15.44 47.32
N PHE A 143 -4.68 14.69 47.71
CA PHE A 143 -4.41 13.34 47.19
C PHE A 143 -5.62 12.41 47.39
N LYS A 144 -5.98 11.68 46.36
CA LYS A 144 -6.96 10.61 46.40
C LYS A 144 -6.68 9.66 45.20
N ASN A 145 -6.68 8.37 45.45
CA ASN A 145 -6.67 7.38 44.38
C ASN A 145 -8.11 7.11 43.90
N ASP A 146 -8.49 7.77 42.80
CA ASP A 146 -9.78 7.64 42.13
C ASP A 146 -9.60 7.27 40.61
N GLY A 147 -8.41 6.74 40.27
CA GLY A 147 -8.06 6.38 38.92
C GLY A 147 -7.61 7.51 38.00
N TRP A 148 -7.62 8.79 38.49
CA TRP A 148 -7.13 9.94 37.75
C TRP A 148 -5.68 10.24 38.07
N ILE A 149 -4.87 10.44 37.05
CA ILE A 149 -3.44 10.78 37.13
C ILE A 149 -3.07 11.85 36.11
N TRP A 150 -1.93 12.52 36.33
CA TRP A 150 -1.31 13.34 35.29
C TRP A 150 -0.66 12.47 34.24
N THR A 151 -0.64 12.92 32.99
CA THR A 151 0.06 12.22 31.88
C THR A 151 1.56 12.51 31.87
N TRP A 152 2.00 13.55 32.61
CA TRP A 152 3.39 13.95 32.72
C TRP A 152 3.91 13.74 34.13
N GLY A 153 5.17 13.28 34.26
CA GLY A 153 5.90 13.26 35.54
C GLY A 153 6.33 14.66 35.98
N LYS A 154 6.77 14.79 37.23
CA LYS A 154 7.14 16.07 37.86
C LYS A 154 8.22 16.83 37.08
N ASP A 155 9.28 16.14 36.64
CA ASP A 155 10.39 16.76 35.89
C ASP A 155 9.92 17.28 34.52
N LYS A 156 9.11 16.51 33.82
CA LYS A 156 8.51 16.93 32.55
C LYS A 156 7.54 18.10 32.75
N LEU A 157 6.78 18.10 33.82
CA LEU A 157 5.90 19.23 34.15
C LEU A 157 6.72 20.51 34.37
N LYS A 158 7.80 20.42 35.17
CA LYS A 158 8.71 21.55 35.44
C LYS A 158 9.27 22.09 34.14
N TRP A 159 9.84 21.22 33.30
CA TRP A 159 10.32 21.60 31.98
C TRP A 159 9.22 22.25 31.14
N GLY A 160 8.00 21.69 31.14
CA GLY A 160 6.87 22.22 30.39
C GLY A 160 6.40 23.61 30.86
N ILE A 161 6.49 23.91 32.12
CA ILE A 161 6.22 25.27 32.69
C ILE A 161 7.30 26.22 32.20
N GLU A 162 8.58 25.88 32.37
CA GLU A 162 9.74 26.69 31.97
C GLU A 162 9.78 27.00 30.47
N ASN A 163 9.30 26.08 29.66
CA ASN A 163 9.30 26.20 28.19
C ASN A 163 7.94 26.62 27.60
N GLY A 164 7.01 27.07 28.42
CA GLY A 164 5.74 27.63 27.98
C GLY A 164 4.73 26.62 27.40
N PHE A 165 4.89 25.31 27.68
CA PHE A 165 3.95 24.28 27.27
C PHE A 165 2.73 24.12 28.18
N ILE A 166 2.77 24.59 29.43
CA ILE A 166 1.69 24.41 30.41
C ILE A 166 0.79 25.64 30.45
N ILE A 167 -0.52 25.37 30.52
CA ILE A 167 -1.54 26.40 30.69
C ILE A 167 -2.37 26.07 31.92
N PHE A 168 -2.54 27.07 32.78
CA PHE A 168 -3.49 27.03 33.88
C PHE A 168 -4.75 27.82 33.51
N LYS A 169 -5.92 27.18 33.60
CA LYS A 169 -7.22 27.83 33.33
C LYS A 169 -8.14 27.73 34.54
N LYS A 170 -8.78 28.84 34.92
CA LYS A 170 -9.85 28.83 35.93
C LYS A 170 -11.01 27.94 35.42
N SER A 171 -11.57 27.14 36.32
CA SER A 171 -12.65 26.21 35.98
C SER A 171 -13.57 25.97 37.17
N ASN A 172 -14.81 26.44 37.06
CA ASN A 172 -15.83 26.20 38.07
C ASN A 172 -16.24 24.70 38.19
N LYS A 173 -15.87 23.89 37.23
CA LYS A 173 -16.12 22.42 37.23
C LYS A 173 -15.09 21.65 38.05
N LYS A 174 -13.98 22.25 38.39
CA LYS A 174 -12.88 21.62 39.13
C LYS A 174 -12.92 22.13 40.60
N ARG A 175 -12.87 21.23 41.58
CA ARG A 175 -12.93 21.59 43.03
C ARG A 175 -11.83 22.53 43.48
N SER A 176 -10.64 22.43 42.88
CA SER A 176 -9.52 23.35 43.10
C SER A 176 -9.71 24.72 42.44
N GLY A 177 -10.74 24.88 41.59
CA GLY A 177 -10.94 26.06 40.76
C GLY A 177 -10.00 26.12 39.54
N TRP A 178 -9.14 25.12 39.31
CA TRP A 178 -8.14 25.13 38.27
C TRP A 178 -8.14 23.85 37.43
N GLY A 179 -8.00 24.02 36.13
CA GLY A 179 -7.63 22.98 35.17
C GLY A 179 -6.21 23.19 34.65
N VAL A 180 -5.45 22.11 34.53
CA VAL A 180 -4.08 22.13 34.00
C VAL A 180 -4.09 21.46 32.62
N TYR A 181 -3.52 22.18 31.66
CA TYR A 181 -3.49 21.76 30.26
C TYR A 181 -2.06 21.87 29.72
N TYR A 182 -1.75 21.09 28.70
CA TYR A 182 -0.54 21.32 27.93
C TYR A 182 -0.89 21.78 26.51
N LYS A 183 -0.02 22.61 25.93
CA LYS A 183 -0.15 23.07 24.54
C LYS A 183 0.30 21.98 23.58
N ASN A 184 -0.61 21.51 22.76
CA ASN A 184 -0.29 20.57 21.69
C ASN A 184 -0.12 21.35 20.39
N TYR A 185 1.12 21.69 20.06
CA TYR A 185 1.47 22.49 18.90
C TYR A 185 1.44 21.67 17.60
N VAL A 186 1.24 22.31 16.46
CA VAL A 186 1.17 21.64 15.16
C VAL A 186 2.54 21.16 14.67
N ASN A 187 3.60 21.97 14.84
CA ASN A 187 4.92 21.72 14.28
C ASN A 187 5.91 21.00 15.21
N VAL A 188 5.58 20.88 16.51
CA VAL A 188 6.47 20.22 17.47
C VAL A 188 5.72 19.22 18.34
N ASN A 189 6.46 18.20 18.82
CA ASN A 189 5.95 17.29 19.83
C ASN A 189 6.08 17.89 21.25
N ASN A 190 5.71 17.10 22.25
CA ASN A 190 5.75 17.52 23.67
C ASN A 190 7.17 17.44 24.29
N LYS A 191 8.22 17.37 23.48
CA LYS A 191 9.64 17.53 23.82
C LYS A 191 10.27 18.70 23.07
N ASP A 192 9.45 19.49 22.38
CA ASP A 192 9.87 20.61 21.52
C ASP A 192 10.72 20.19 20.29
N GLU A 193 10.59 18.94 19.86
CA GLU A 193 11.22 18.44 18.65
C GLU A 193 10.29 18.69 17.45
N LEU A 194 10.83 19.17 16.34
CA LEU A 194 10.06 19.38 15.11
C LEU A 194 9.48 18.08 14.61
N ILE A 195 8.20 18.10 14.25
CA ILE A 195 7.47 16.96 13.70
C ILE A 195 6.59 17.40 12.52
N GLU A 196 6.40 16.49 11.58
CA GLU A 196 5.36 16.60 10.59
C GLU A 196 4.11 15.88 11.10
N ARG A 197 3.01 16.63 11.29
CA ARG A 197 1.75 16.04 11.76
C ARG A 197 1.18 15.13 10.68
N SER A 198 0.93 13.91 11.07
CA SER A 198 0.38 12.87 10.20
C SER A 198 -0.52 11.94 11.00
N ALA A 199 -1.44 11.27 10.32
CA ALA A 199 -2.29 10.26 10.93
C ALA A 199 -2.18 8.94 10.16
N PRO A 200 -2.46 7.79 10.80
CA PRO A 200 -2.62 6.52 10.08
C PRO A 200 -3.72 6.63 9.03
N HIS A 201 -3.58 5.86 7.96
CA HIS A 201 -4.65 5.71 6.97
C HIS A 201 -5.88 5.06 7.60
N LYS A 202 -7.05 5.45 7.12
CA LYS A 202 -8.32 4.86 7.56
C LYS A 202 -8.64 3.65 6.69
N ASN A 203 -9.28 2.66 7.27
CA ASN A 203 -9.73 1.47 6.55
C ASN A 203 -11.10 1.61 5.87
N LEU A 204 -11.61 2.82 5.70
CA LEU A 204 -12.85 3.11 5.01
C LEU A 204 -12.54 3.94 3.76
N ILE A 205 -12.92 3.41 2.58
CA ILE A 205 -12.74 4.05 1.28
C ILE A 205 -14.14 4.35 0.72
N TYR A 206 -14.47 5.62 0.53
CA TYR A 206 -15.81 6.06 0.11
C TYR A 206 -15.80 7.06 -1.04
N ASP A 207 -14.64 7.63 -1.41
CA ASP A 207 -14.52 8.66 -2.44
C ASP A 207 -14.33 8.10 -3.86
N ILE A 208 -14.02 6.81 -3.99
CA ILE A 208 -13.76 6.12 -5.27
C ILE A 208 -14.87 5.10 -5.49
N ILE A 209 -15.55 5.18 -6.64
CA ILE A 209 -16.67 4.30 -6.99
C ILE A 209 -16.36 3.41 -8.19
N ASN A 210 -17.05 2.28 -8.29
CA ASN A 210 -16.76 1.24 -9.30
C ASN A 210 -16.98 1.73 -10.75
N THR A 211 -17.87 2.68 -10.97
CA THR A 211 -18.13 3.25 -12.30
C THR A 211 -16.92 3.96 -12.89
N GLU A 212 -15.99 4.46 -12.08
CA GLU A 212 -14.74 5.07 -12.55
C GLU A 212 -13.93 4.08 -13.40
N GLY A 213 -13.79 2.81 -12.97
CA GLY A 213 -13.10 1.80 -13.75
C GLY A 213 -13.71 1.56 -15.13
N SER A 214 -15.05 1.52 -15.21
CA SER A 214 -15.74 1.40 -16.51
C SER A 214 -15.56 2.64 -17.38
N SER A 215 -15.51 3.83 -16.78
CA SER A 215 -15.25 5.08 -17.49
C SER A 215 -13.81 5.15 -18.01
N GLU A 216 -12.84 4.66 -17.24
CA GLU A 216 -11.43 4.54 -17.66
C GLU A 216 -11.30 3.64 -18.90
N ILE A 217 -11.91 2.43 -18.88
CA ILE A 217 -11.91 1.52 -20.04
C ILE A 217 -12.53 2.20 -21.25
N LYS A 218 -13.70 2.84 -21.09
CA LYS A 218 -14.32 3.58 -22.20
C LYS A 218 -13.43 4.73 -22.69
N GLY A 219 -12.74 5.42 -21.80
CA GLY A 219 -11.81 6.50 -22.17
C GLY A 219 -10.60 6.00 -22.95
N HIS A 220 -10.12 4.78 -22.71
CA HIS A 220 -9.02 4.19 -23.45
C HIS A 220 -9.45 3.54 -24.79
N PHE A 221 -10.62 2.88 -24.82
CA PHE A 221 -11.03 2.04 -25.97
C PHE A 221 -12.21 2.58 -26.76
N ASN A 222 -12.85 3.66 -26.30
CA ASN A 222 -14.14 4.17 -26.80
C ASN A 222 -15.33 3.20 -26.61
N ASN A 223 -15.07 1.96 -26.19
CA ASN A 223 -16.04 0.90 -25.97
C ASN A 223 -15.80 0.17 -24.65
N LYS A 224 -16.81 -0.57 -24.17
CA LYS A 224 -16.70 -1.40 -22.98
C LYS A 224 -16.09 -2.77 -23.34
N VAL A 225 -14.79 -2.83 -23.54
CA VAL A 225 -14.07 -4.07 -23.92
C VAL A 225 -13.77 -4.99 -22.75
N PHE A 226 -14.00 -4.58 -21.52
CA PHE A 226 -13.78 -5.39 -20.33
C PHE A 226 -14.89 -5.18 -19.31
N ASP A 227 -15.38 -6.29 -18.71
CA ASP A 227 -16.41 -6.24 -17.68
C ASP A 227 -15.79 -6.07 -16.29
N TYR A 228 -16.39 -5.19 -15.50
CA TYR A 228 -16.08 -4.97 -14.09
C TYR A 228 -14.60 -4.63 -13.78
N PRO A 229 -13.96 -3.71 -14.51
CA PRO A 229 -12.61 -3.28 -14.17
C PRO A 229 -12.61 -2.54 -12.83
N LYS A 230 -11.60 -2.81 -12.01
CA LYS A 230 -11.39 -1.98 -10.81
C LYS A 230 -10.93 -0.58 -11.23
N PRO A 231 -11.31 0.49 -10.54
CA PRO A 231 -10.78 1.83 -10.79
C PRO A 231 -9.26 1.88 -10.55
N SER A 232 -8.52 2.52 -11.43
CA SER A 232 -7.08 2.68 -11.24
C SER A 232 -6.74 3.52 -10.00
N ASN A 233 -7.57 4.52 -9.68
CA ASN A 233 -7.44 5.31 -8.46
C ASN A 233 -7.61 4.49 -7.18
N PHE A 234 -8.43 3.43 -7.20
CA PHE A 234 -8.57 2.52 -6.06
C PHE A 234 -7.28 1.73 -5.80
N ILE A 235 -6.70 1.15 -6.85
CA ILE A 235 -5.42 0.43 -6.75
C ILE A 235 -4.29 1.40 -6.40
N LYS A 236 -4.27 2.59 -7.03
CA LYS A 236 -3.32 3.66 -6.72
C LYS A 236 -3.34 4.03 -5.24
N LEU A 237 -4.54 4.19 -4.65
CA LEU A 237 -4.70 4.51 -3.24
C LEU A 237 -4.09 3.41 -2.35
N LEU A 238 -4.39 2.13 -2.59
CA LEU A 238 -3.82 1.02 -1.83
C LEU A 238 -2.29 0.97 -1.94
N CYS A 239 -1.76 1.14 -3.17
CA CYS A 239 -0.32 1.16 -3.39
C CYS A 239 0.38 2.36 -2.74
N SER A 240 -0.29 3.52 -2.64
CA SER A 240 0.24 4.73 -1.99
C SER A 240 0.39 4.59 -0.47
N TYR A 241 -0.29 3.61 0.13
CA TYR A 241 -0.16 3.33 1.56
C TYR A 241 1.18 2.66 1.91
N ILE A 242 1.90 2.15 0.92
CA ILE A 242 3.17 1.45 1.12
C ILE A 242 4.34 2.42 0.92
N ASN A 243 5.22 2.45 1.91
CA ASN A 243 6.38 3.34 1.92
C ASN A 243 7.60 2.69 1.26
N ASN A 244 7.49 2.36 -0.04
CA ASN A 244 8.65 1.85 -0.74
C ASN A 244 8.63 2.15 -2.26
N ASN A 245 9.79 1.96 -2.88
CA ASN A 245 10.04 1.99 -4.31
C ASN A 245 10.14 0.54 -4.85
N GLY A 246 9.19 -0.30 -4.44
CA GLY A 246 9.25 -1.75 -4.63
C GLY A 246 8.64 -2.26 -5.93
N ILE A 247 8.47 -3.59 -5.97
CA ILE A 247 7.82 -4.32 -7.05
C ILE A 247 6.41 -4.68 -6.60
N PHE A 248 5.43 -4.34 -7.43
CA PHE A 248 4.01 -4.65 -7.23
C PHE A 248 3.61 -5.81 -8.12
N LEU A 249 3.26 -6.93 -7.51
CA LEU A 249 2.83 -8.14 -8.21
C LEU A 249 1.32 -8.28 -8.16
N ASP A 250 0.67 -8.36 -9.32
CA ASP A 250 -0.74 -8.67 -9.46
C ASP A 250 -0.90 -9.96 -10.29
N PHE A 251 -1.26 -11.05 -9.63
CA PHE A 251 -1.39 -12.36 -10.26
C PHE A 251 -2.83 -12.71 -10.67
N PHE A 252 -3.72 -11.71 -10.69
CA PHE A 252 -5.06 -11.73 -11.28
C PHE A 252 -5.32 -10.40 -12.00
N SER A 253 -4.39 -9.99 -12.86
CA SER A 253 -4.30 -8.62 -13.36
C SER A 253 -5.48 -8.15 -14.23
N GLY A 254 -6.30 -9.08 -14.72
CA GLY A 254 -7.48 -8.76 -15.53
C GLY A 254 -7.14 -7.83 -16.69
N SER A 255 -7.69 -6.61 -16.67
CA SER A 255 -7.43 -5.58 -17.68
C SER A 255 -6.15 -4.77 -17.46
N GLY A 256 -5.26 -5.13 -16.51
CA GLY A 256 -4.00 -4.43 -16.30
C GLY A 256 -4.12 -3.13 -15.49
N THR A 257 -5.16 -2.99 -14.67
CA THR A 257 -5.42 -1.79 -13.84
C THR A 257 -4.25 -1.43 -12.94
N THR A 258 -3.56 -2.42 -12.39
CA THR A 258 -2.43 -2.22 -11.49
C THR A 258 -1.25 -1.53 -12.18
N ALA A 259 -0.97 -1.84 -13.43
CA ALA A 259 0.07 -1.14 -14.20
C ALA A 259 -0.24 0.36 -14.35
N GLU A 260 -1.47 0.69 -14.76
CA GLU A 260 -1.92 2.08 -14.86
C GLU A 260 -1.81 2.81 -13.52
N ALA A 261 -2.21 2.18 -12.41
CA ALA A 261 -2.10 2.74 -11.07
C ALA A 261 -0.64 3.04 -10.67
N ILE A 262 0.28 2.13 -10.97
CA ILE A 262 1.71 2.31 -10.66
C ILE A 262 2.34 3.41 -11.53
N MET A 263 2.01 3.46 -12.83
CA MET A 263 2.49 4.54 -13.70
C MET A 263 1.98 5.92 -13.23
N LYS A 264 0.70 6.02 -12.81
CA LYS A 264 0.15 7.24 -12.19
C LYS A 264 0.91 7.65 -10.93
N LEU A 265 1.19 6.71 -10.02
CA LEU A 265 1.98 7.00 -8.82
C LEU A 265 3.40 7.49 -9.16
N ASN A 266 4.09 6.81 -10.08
CA ASN A 266 5.44 7.19 -10.48
C ASN A 266 5.48 8.56 -11.16
N SER A 267 4.42 8.97 -11.86
CA SER A 267 4.32 10.30 -12.45
C SER A 267 4.14 11.39 -11.39
N GLU A 268 3.41 11.11 -10.30
CA GLU A 268 3.09 12.06 -9.23
C GLU A 268 4.27 12.29 -8.27
N ASP A 269 4.92 11.21 -7.79
CA ASP A 269 5.95 11.29 -6.74
C ASP A 269 7.37 11.04 -7.23
N LYS A 270 7.55 10.77 -8.54
CA LYS A 270 8.84 10.51 -9.21
C LYS A 270 9.61 9.31 -8.68
N LEU A 271 8.94 8.39 -7.97
CA LEU A 271 9.52 7.11 -7.59
C LEU A 271 9.57 6.16 -8.80
N LYS A 272 10.33 5.07 -8.68
CA LYS A 272 10.55 4.09 -9.76
C LYS A 272 10.00 2.72 -9.37
N ARG A 273 8.71 2.67 -9.01
CA ARG A 273 8.04 1.40 -8.73
C ARG A 273 7.93 0.57 -10.00
N LYS A 274 8.13 -0.72 -9.86
CA LYS A 274 7.94 -1.70 -10.94
C LYS A 274 6.65 -2.49 -10.73
N PHE A 275 6.09 -3.02 -11.81
CA PHE A 275 4.95 -3.92 -11.73
C PHE A 275 5.25 -5.24 -12.44
N ILE A 276 4.67 -6.32 -11.92
CA ILE A 276 4.62 -7.64 -12.56
C ILE A 276 3.15 -8.05 -12.60
N LEU A 277 2.66 -8.33 -13.79
CA LEU A 277 1.26 -8.74 -14.01
C LEU A 277 1.22 -10.17 -14.54
N ILE A 278 0.39 -10.99 -13.92
CA ILE A 278 0.18 -12.38 -14.37
C ILE A 278 -1.31 -12.56 -14.70
N GLN A 279 -1.60 -13.02 -15.90
CA GLN A 279 -2.94 -13.28 -16.36
C GLN A 279 -2.98 -14.54 -17.24
N ILE A 280 -3.97 -15.39 -16.99
CA ILE A 280 -4.29 -16.50 -17.87
C ILE A 280 -4.96 -15.93 -19.12
N PRO A 281 -4.59 -16.35 -20.35
CA PRO A 281 -5.15 -15.83 -21.60
C PRO A 281 -6.56 -16.42 -21.87
N GLU A 282 -7.52 -16.03 -21.05
CA GLU A 282 -8.91 -16.41 -21.18
C GLU A 282 -9.48 -15.80 -22.47
N LYS A 283 -10.08 -16.65 -23.31
CA LYS A 283 -10.59 -16.23 -24.61
C LYS A 283 -11.80 -15.31 -24.49
N CYS A 284 -11.82 -14.26 -25.27
CA CYS A 284 -12.99 -13.42 -25.43
C CYS A 284 -14.09 -14.17 -26.21
N SER A 285 -15.35 -14.03 -25.76
CA SER A 285 -16.47 -14.58 -26.50
C SER A 285 -16.60 -13.92 -27.87
N GLU A 286 -16.79 -14.67 -28.94
CA GLU A 286 -16.98 -14.14 -30.31
C GLU A 286 -18.13 -13.11 -30.41
N LYS A 287 -19.10 -13.19 -29.51
CA LYS A 287 -20.23 -12.25 -29.44
C LYS A 287 -19.89 -10.99 -28.61
N SER A 288 -18.78 -10.97 -27.89
CA SER A 288 -18.38 -9.84 -27.04
C SER A 288 -17.93 -8.62 -27.87
N ILE A 289 -18.03 -7.44 -27.25
CA ILE A 289 -17.50 -6.21 -27.81
C ILE A 289 -15.98 -6.34 -27.99
N SER A 290 -15.29 -6.91 -27.00
CA SER A 290 -13.84 -7.12 -27.04
C SER A 290 -13.39 -7.93 -28.26
N PHE A 291 -14.07 -9.03 -28.60
CA PHE A 291 -13.73 -9.81 -29.78
C PHE A 291 -13.97 -9.04 -31.10
N LYS A 292 -15.06 -8.28 -31.16
CA LYS A 292 -15.37 -7.42 -32.33
C LYS A 292 -14.35 -6.31 -32.53
N GLU A 293 -13.71 -5.83 -31.44
CA GLU A 293 -12.61 -4.85 -31.44
C GLU A 293 -11.24 -5.50 -31.72
N GLY A 294 -11.19 -6.81 -32.00
CA GLY A 294 -9.97 -7.55 -32.39
C GLY A 294 -9.19 -8.16 -31.21
N PHE A 295 -9.77 -8.21 -30.00
CA PHE A 295 -9.10 -8.83 -28.84
C PHE A 295 -9.52 -10.30 -28.71
N GLU A 296 -8.61 -11.23 -28.98
CA GLU A 296 -8.87 -12.67 -28.89
C GLU A 296 -8.96 -13.16 -27.42
N ASN A 297 -8.26 -12.51 -26.50
CA ASN A 297 -8.23 -12.88 -25.09
C ASN A 297 -8.00 -11.65 -24.20
N ILE A 298 -8.24 -11.82 -22.89
CA ILE A 298 -8.17 -10.71 -21.93
C ILE A 298 -6.74 -10.16 -21.73
N CYS A 299 -5.69 -10.95 -22.02
CA CYS A 299 -4.31 -10.47 -21.94
C CYS A 299 -4.03 -9.39 -23.01
N GLU A 300 -4.63 -9.53 -24.22
CA GLU A 300 -4.49 -8.53 -25.28
C GLU A 300 -5.13 -7.20 -24.87
N ILE A 301 -6.30 -7.24 -24.21
CA ILE A 301 -6.94 -6.06 -23.66
C ILE A 301 -6.05 -5.39 -22.61
N GLY A 302 -5.48 -6.20 -21.69
CA GLY A 302 -4.59 -5.70 -20.65
C GLY A 302 -3.34 -5.02 -21.22
N LYS A 303 -2.68 -5.64 -22.19
CA LYS A 303 -1.50 -5.07 -22.86
C LYS A 303 -1.82 -3.74 -23.54
N GLU A 304 -2.93 -3.68 -24.24
CA GLU A 304 -3.34 -2.47 -24.95
C GLU A 304 -3.76 -1.36 -23.98
N ARG A 305 -4.44 -1.69 -22.86
CA ARG A 305 -4.74 -0.72 -21.81
C ARG A 305 -3.45 -0.12 -21.23
N ILE A 306 -2.43 -0.94 -20.97
CA ILE A 306 -1.17 -0.46 -20.41
C ILE A 306 -0.52 0.55 -21.35
N ARG A 307 -0.49 0.28 -22.67
CA ARG A 307 0.07 1.20 -23.69
C ARG A 307 -0.68 2.53 -23.68
N ARG A 308 -2.01 2.49 -23.88
CA ARG A 308 -2.84 3.70 -23.97
C ARG A 308 -2.84 4.51 -22.68
N ALA A 309 -2.85 3.85 -21.53
CA ALA A 309 -2.74 4.51 -20.24
C ALA A 309 -1.36 5.15 -20.06
N GLY A 310 -0.29 4.45 -20.46
CA GLY A 310 1.08 4.97 -20.41
C GLY A 310 1.25 6.23 -21.26
N ASP A 311 0.81 6.18 -22.52
CA ASP A 311 0.87 7.32 -23.46
C ASP A 311 0.11 8.52 -22.88
N LYS A 312 -1.13 8.30 -22.41
CA LYS A 312 -1.95 9.35 -21.81
C LYS A 312 -1.29 9.97 -20.56
N ILE A 313 -0.76 9.14 -19.67
CA ILE A 313 -0.08 9.63 -18.45
C ILE A 313 1.17 10.43 -18.83
N LEU A 314 1.92 10.02 -19.85
CA LEU A 314 3.11 10.73 -20.33
C LEU A 314 2.75 12.07 -20.97
N GLU A 315 1.63 12.15 -21.70
CA GLU A 315 1.10 13.41 -22.26
C GLU A 315 0.71 14.40 -21.17
N GLU A 316 -0.01 13.92 -20.14
CA GLU A 316 -0.53 14.72 -19.03
C GLU A 316 0.55 15.08 -17.99
N SER A 317 1.65 14.33 -17.93
CA SER A 317 2.70 14.50 -16.93
C SER A 317 3.75 15.54 -17.33
N ASP A 318 4.23 16.32 -16.36
CA ASP A 318 5.42 17.15 -16.51
C ASP A 318 6.71 16.33 -16.60
N ASN A 319 6.69 15.08 -16.16
CA ASN A 319 7.83 14.16 -16.19
C ASN A 319 7.89 13.41 -17.53
N LYS A 320 8.56 14.00 -18.52
CA LYS A 320 8.72 13.38 -19.85
C LYS A 320 9.69 12.17 -19.87
N ASN A 321 10.39 11.91 -18.77
CA ASN A 321 11.28 10.74 -18.60
C ASN A 321 10.62 9.61 -17.81
N LEU A 322 9.28 9.60 -17.69
CA LEU A 322 8.53 8.53 -17.05
C LEU A 322 8.70 7.23 -17.85
N ASP A 323 9.10 6.17 -17.17
CA ASP A 323 9.14 4.84 -17.76
C ASP A 323 7.71 4.26 -17.82
N ILE A 324 7.19 4.15 -19.04
CA ILE A 324 5.88 3.55 -19.38
C ILE A 324 6.04 2.20 -20.08
N GLY A 325 7.27 1.74 -20.27
CA GLY A 325 7.58 0.50 -20.98
C GLY A 325 7.26 -0.75 -20.16
N PHE A 326 6.99 -1.84 -20.85
CA PHE A 326 6.87 -3.16 -20.25
C PHE A 326 7.27 -4.25 -21.23
N LYS A 327 7.72 -5.39 -20.69
CA LYS A 327 8.02 -6.61 -21.48
C LYS A 327 6.90 -7.62 -21.31
N VAL A 328 6.64 -8.40 -22.34
CA VAL A 328 5.61 -9.45 -22.35
C VAL A 328 6.30 -10.80 -22.49
N PHE A 329 5.98 -11.71 -21.58
CA PHE A 329 6.47 -13.09 -21.59
C PHE A 329 5.31 -14.09 -21.60
N LYS A 330 5.54 -15.24 -22.18
CA LYS A 330 4.65 -16.40 -22.08
C LYS A 330 5.36 -17.48 -21.29
N LEU A 331 4.71 -17.98 -20.23
CA LEU A 331 5.24 -19.13 -19.50
C LEU A 331 5.13 -20.38 -20.39
N ASN A 332 6.25 -21.02 -20.59
CA ASN A 332 6.36 -22.26 -21.37
C ASN A 332 7.32 -23.24 -20.67
N SER A 333 7.48 -24.43 -21.22
CA SER A 333 8.51 -25.38 -20.82
C SER A 333 9.92 -24.82 -21.12
N SER A 334 10.94 -25.36 -20.50
CA SER A 334 12.35 -25.05 -20.82
C SER A 334 12.59 -25.07 -22.34
N ASN A 335 13.46 -24.20 -22.80
CA ASN A 335 13.88 -24.14 -24.22
C ASN A 335 14.78 -25.30 -24.61
N LEU A 336 15.24 -26.05 -23.62
CA LEU A 336 16.05 -27.26 -23.85
C LEU A 336 15.17 -28.50 -23.85
N GLU A 337 15.53 -29.47 -24.71
CA GLU A 337 14.93 -30.80 -24.66
C GLU A 337 15.21 -31.46 -23.32
N LYS A 338 14.24 -32.24 -22.82
CA LYS A 338 14.41 -32.99 -21.59
C LYS A 338 15.41 -34.13 -21.85
N TRP A 339 16.40 -34.25 -20.99
CA TRP A 339 17.28 -35.42 -21.01
C TRP A 339 16.46 -36.69 -20.75
N ASP A 340 16.32 -37.53 -21.79
CA ASP A 340 15.63 -38.81 -21.72
C ASP A 340 16.49 -39.85 -22.51
N PRO A 341 17.52 -40.44 -21.85
CA PRO A 341 18.47 -41.29 -22.51
C PRO A 341 17.86 -42.64 -22.91
N ASP A 342 18.01 -43.04 -24.16
CA ASP A 342 17.86 -44.43 -24.56
C ASP A 342 19.12 -45.21 -24.12
N TYR A 343 18.99 -45.99 -23.08
CA TYR A 343 20.10 -46.76 -22.50
C TYR A 343 20.60 -47.86 -23.44
N ASN A 344 19.79 -48.32 -24.44
CA ASN A 344 20.19 -49.28 -25.45
C ASN A 344 20.98 -48.63 -26.60
N ASN A 345 20.85 -47.30 -26.75
CA ASN A 345 21.53 -46.54 -27.80
C ASN A 345 22.13 -45.22 -27.28
N LEU A 346 22.83 -45.32 -26.14
CA LEU A 346 23.35 -44.16 -25.40
C LEU A 346 24.28 -43.29 -26.26
N LYS A 347 25.12 -43.90 -27.10
CA LYS A 347 26.05 -43.16 -27.98
C LYS A 347 25.28 -42.26 -28.98
N GLN A 348 24.23 -42.74 -29.57
CA GLN A 348 23.40 -41.97 -30.50
C GLN A 348 22.64 -40.88 -29.75
N THR A 349 22.09 -41.19 -28.58
CA THR A 349 21.42 -40.21 -27.67
C THR A 349 22.35 -39.08 -27.29
N LEU A 350 23.62 -39.36 -26.94
CA LEU A 350 24.62 -38.34 -26.65
C LEU A 350 24.96 -37.46 -27.86
N LEU A 351 25.01 -38.04 -29.06
CA LEU A 351 25.28 -37.29 -30.28
C LEU A 351 24.10 -36.38 -30.68
N THR A 352 22.87 -36.86 -30.57
CA THR A 352 21.67 -36.05 -30.85
C THR A 352 21.44 -34.97 -29.82
N ASN A 353 21.88 -35.18 -28.56
CA ASN A 353 21.73 -34.21 -27.48
C ASN A 353 22.77 -33.06 -27.55
N LYS A 354 23.67 -33.07 -28.51
CA LYS A 354 24.58 -31.95 -28.78
C LYS A 354 23.82 -30.69 -29.22
N GLU A 355 22.68 -30.87 -29.88
CA GLU A 355 21.75 -29.84 -30.30
C GLU A 355 20.43 -30.00 -29.52
N ASN A 356 20.45 -29.76 -28.22
CA ASN A 356 19.31 -29.99 -27.34
C ASN A 356 18.34 -28.81 -27.23
N ILE A 357 18.49 -27.80 -28.08
CA ILE A 357 17.59 -26.68 -28.16
C ILE A 357 16.34 -27.09 -28.97
N LYS A 358 15.16 -26.80 -28.45
CA LYS A 358 13.90 -27.04 -29.13
C LYS A 358 13.81 -26.23 -30.43
N PRO A 359 13.37 -26.81 -31.55
CA PRO A 359 13.45 -26.18 -32.87
C PRO A 359 12.57 -24.93 -33.05
N ASP A 360 11.56 -24.76 -32.17
CA ASP A 360 10.63 -23.63 -32.17
C ASP A 360 11.06 -22.46 -31.28
N ARG A 361 12.31 -22.48 -30.78
CA ARG A 361 12.86 -21.45 -29.87
C ARG A 361 13.77 -20.45 -30.59
N THR A 362 13.68 -19.20 -30.14
CA THR A 362 14.56 -18.12 -30.64
C THR A 362 15.79 -17.95 -29.70
N GLU A 363 16.80 -17.27 -30.22
CA GLU A 363 17.98 -16.88 -29.37
C GLU A 363 17.56 -16.09 -28.13
N LEU A 364 16.57 -15.19 -28.25
CA LEU A 364 16.05 -14.42 -27.14
C LEU A 364 15.36 -15.28 -26.10
N ASP A 365 14.65 -16.34 -26.47
CA ASP A 365 14.03 -17.26 -25.52
C ASP A 365 15.09 -17.92 -24.64
N LEU A 366 16.23 -18.33 -25.23
CA LEU A 366 17.37 -18.89 -24.51
C LEU A 366 17.99 -17.87 -23.57
N ILE A 367 18.21 -16.65 -24.04
CA ILE A 367 18.77 -15.57 -23.23
C ILE A 367 17.91 -15.30 -22.01
N TYR A 368 16.60 -15.17 -22.17
CA TYR A 368 15.68 -14.95 -21.06
C TYR A 368 15.64 -16.14 -20.09
N GLU A 369 15.73 -17.40 -20.58
CA GLU A 369 15.84 -18.55 -19.68
C GLU A 369 17.14 -18.54 -18.88
N ILE A 370 18.27 -18.17 -19.51
CA ILE A 370 19.55 -18.00 -18.83
C ILE A 370 19.46 -16.89 -17.78
N MET A 371 18.92 -15.72 -18.15
CA MET A 371 18.72 -14.63 -17.20
C MET A 371 17.90 -15.07 -15.98
N LEU A 372 16.81 -15.81 -16.19
CA LEU A 372 16.00 -16.34 -15.08
C LEU A 372 16.78 -17.30 -14.18
N LYS A 373 17.56 -18.21 -14.77
CA LYS A 373 18.36 -19.19 -14.00
C LYS A 373 19.48 -18.56 -13.19
N TYR A 374 20.02 -17.43 -13.68
CA TYR A 374 21.06 -16.67 -12.97
C TYR A 374 20.50 -15.54 -12.08
N GLY A 375 19.18 -15.39 -12.01
CA GLY A 375 18.56 -14.34 -11.20
C GLY A 375 18.79 -12.91 -11.71
N ILE A 376 19.04 -12.76 -13.02
CA ILE A 376 19.27 -11.47 -13.66
C ILE A 376 17.94 -10.80 -13.97
N ASP A 377 17.82 -9.50 -13.68
CA ASP A 377 16.61 -8.71 -13.92
C ASP A 377 16.26 -8.71 -15.42
N LEU A 378 15.09 -9.24 -15.75
CA LEU A 378 14.61 -9.37 -17.14
C LEU A 378 14.35 -8.01 -17.82
N THR A 379 14.30 -6.92 -17.06
CA THR A 379 14.12 -5.57 -17.63
C THR A 379 15.41 -4.95 -18.16
N LEU A 380 16.57 -5.54 -17.87
CA LEU A 380 17.85 -5.04 -18.36
C LEU A 380 17.90 -4.99 -19.90
N PRO A 381 18.59 -4.00 -20.47
CA PRO A 381 18.78 -3.91 -21.92
C PRO A 381 19.59 -5.11 -22.43
N ILE A 382 19.22 -5.59 -23.60
CA ILE A 382 19.90 -6.67 -24.34
C ILE A 382 20.36 -6.06 -25.66
N GLU A 383 21.65 -6.08 -25.91
CA GLU A 383 22.27 -5.57 -27.13
C GLU A 383 23.03 -6.72 -27.83
N LYS A 384 22.86 -6.84 -29.15
CA LYS A 384 23.63 -7.80 -29.97
C LYS A 384 24.74 -7.06 -30.66
N ILE A 385 25.99 -7.39 -30.31
CA ILE A 385 27.20 -6.85 -30.94
C ILE A 385 27.89 -8.01 -31.63
N ASN A 386 27.87 -8.00 -32.98
CA ASN A 386 28.27 -9.14 -33.79
C ASN A 386 27.45 -10.40 -33.43
N ASN A 387 28.11 -11.46 -32.94
CA ASN A 387 27.45 -12.71 -32.51
C ASN A 387 27.38 -12.86 -30.99
N ILE A 388 27.62 -11.78 -30.22
CA ILE A 388 27.62 -11.79 -28.77
C ILE A 388 26.47 -10.91 -28.27
N TYR A 389 25.68 -11.45 -27.36
CA TYR A 389 24.66 -10.67 -26.64
C TYR A 389 25.25 -10.09 -25.35
N SER A 390 25.16 -8.77 -25.23
CA SER A 390 25.50 -8.02 -24.02
C SER A 390 24.23 -7.69 -23.27
N ILE A 391 24.13 -8.09 -22.02
CA ILE A 391 22.98 -7.87 -21.14
C ILE A 391 23.39 -6.96 -20.01
N GLY A 392 22.61 -5.91 -19.76
CA GLY A 392 22.86 -4.99 -18.66
C GLY A 392 24.21 -4.30 -18.77
N TYR A 393 24.55 -3.77 -19.96
CA TYR A 393 25.81 -3.07 -20.23
C TYR A 393 27.08 -3.91 -19.96
N GLY A 394 27.03 -5.19 -20.29
CA GLY A 394 28.14 -6.12 -20.12
C GLY A 394 28.13 -6.90 -18.79
N ALA A 395 27.06 -6.83 -18.00
CA ALA A 395 26.93 -7.64 -16.78
C ALA A 395 26.89 -9.15 -17.07
N LEU A 396 26.38 -9.53 -18.25
CA LEU A 396 26.41 -10.88 -18.79
C LEU A 396 26.68 -10.82 -20.29
N LEU A 397 27.58 -11.65 -20.78
CA LEU A 397 27.88 -11.85 -22.20
C LEU A 397 27.54 -13.28 -22.59
N ILE A 398 26.81 -13.50 -23.68
CA ILE A 398 26.37 -14.79 -24.20
C ILE A 398 26.70 -14.93 -25.67
#